data_b6aacfc34315678c5f52bf0b9d810dc7
#
_entry.id   b6aacfc34315678c5f52bf0b9d810dc7
#
_cell.length_a   1.000
_cell.length_b   1.000
_cell.length_c   1.000
_cell.angle_alpha   90.00
_cell.angle_beta   90.00
_cell.angle_gamma   90.00
#
_symmetry.space_group_name_H-M   'P 1'
#
loop_
_entity.id
_entity.type
_entity.pdbx_description
1 polymer ?
#
loop_
_entity_poly.entity_id
_entity_poly.type
_entity_poly.pdbx_seq_one_letter_code
_entity_poly.pdbx_strand_id
1 'polypeptide(L)'
;MVSLFMVSLAPAGLVISAAATVGLGAAVLAPMAAAQPSYPTDDRGFIGSQIRCDAPQSAVAFGRTDQSIVAICVDQAGHYQYRGARLADENAVLTVVAEPTVPGEFFAQKDGVTYTVTAKNLVIKTPEWTRTEPVVQFGAQPLLAVEVPTPPA
;
A
#
# COMPACT_ATOMS: atom_id res chain seq x y z
N MET A 1 28.16 -54.05 -44.62
CA MET A 1 27.21 -55.07 -44.98
C MET A 1 25.83 -54.47 -45.15
N VAL A 2 25.41 -54.51 -46.32
CA VAL A 2 24.21 -54.11 -47.03
C VAL A 2 22.99 -54.91 -46.55
N SER A 3 21.82 -54.24 -46.49
CA SER A 3 20.49 -54.76 -46.82
C SER A 3 19.49 -53.73 -46.34
N LEU A 4 18.91 -52.98 -47.09
CA LEU A 4 17.93 -52.93 -48.18
C LEU A 4 16.66 -53.80 -47.95
N PHE A 5 15.54 -53.14 -48.29
CA PHE A 5 14.18 -53.61 -48.56
C PHE A 5 13.18 -53.45 -47.40
N MET A 6 11.95 -52.95 -47.55
CA MET A 6 11.12 -52.79 -48.74
C MET A 6 10.01 -51.79 -48.46
N VAL A 7 9.69 -51.01 -49.49
CA VAL A 7 8.51 -50.19 -49.69
C VAL A 7 7.25 -51.07 -49.76
N SER A 8 6.17 -50.64 -49.15
CA SER A 8 4.83 -51.10 -49.53
C SER A 8 3.87 -49.92 -49.59
N LEU A 9 3.33 -49.74 -50.79
CA LEU A 9 2.34 -48.74 -51.17
C LEU A 9 0.93 -49.32 -51.03
N ALA A 10 -0.03 -48.45 -50.64
CA ALA A 10 -1.42 -48.28 -51.07
C ALA A 10 -2.53 -49.08 -50.30
N PRO A 11 -3.81 -48.67 -50.42
CA PRO A 11 -4.41 -47.39 -50.85
C PRO A 11 -5.51 -46.84 -49.96
N ALA A 12 -5.89 -45.63 -50.26
CA ALA A 12 -7.15 -44.90 -50.04
C ALA A 12 -8.30 -45.54 -49.26
N GLY A 13 -8.68 -44.86 -48.22
CA GLY A 13 -9.99 -44.96 -47.60
C GLY A 13 -10.41 -43.63 -47.02
N LEU A 14 -11.19 -42.85 -47.79
CA LEU A 14 -11.78 -41.61 -47.39
C LEU A 14 -12.90 -41.89 -46.37
N VAL A 15 -12.66 -41.60 -45.11
CA VAL A 15 -13.73 -41.56 -44.09
C VAL A 15 -13.76 -40.15 -43.52
N ILE A 16 -14.76 -39.42 -43.95
CA ILE A 16 -15.09 -38.11 -43.39
C ILE A 16 -15.79 -38.39 -42.05
N SER A 17 -15.05 -38.33 -40.96
CA SER A 17 -15.62 -38.24 -39.60
C SER A 17 -15.66 -36.79 -39.18
N ALA A 18 -16.84 -36.20 -39.20
CA ALA A 18 -17.11 -34.93 -38.57
C ALA A 18 -16.96 -35.10 -37.05
N ALA A 19 -15.80 -34.74 -36.53
CA ALA A 19 -15.60 -34.58 -35.10
C ALA A 19 -16.07 -33.22 -34.71
N ALA A 20 -17.27 -33.14 -34.11
CA ALA A 20 -17.73 -31.97 -33.38
C ALA A 20 -16.83 -31.79 -32.17
N THR A 21 -15.85 -30.89 -32.26
CA THR A 21 -15.08 -30.43 -31.09
C THR A 21 -15.98 -29.53 -30.24
N VAL A 22 -16.59 -30.14 -29.23
CA VAL A 22 -17.16 -29.37 -28.11
C VAL A 22 -15.99 -28.71 -27.42
N GLY A 23 -15.75 -27.43 -27.72
CA GLY A 23 -14.79 -26.62 -26.99
C GLY A 23 -15.29 -26.42 -25.57
N LEU A 24 -14.72 -27.20 -24.62
CA LEU A 24 -14.81 -26.88 -23.22
C LEU A 24 -14.02 -25.56 -23.04
N GLY A 25 -14.73 -24.42 -23.04
CA GLY A 25 -14.19 -23.17 -22.60
C GLY A 25 -13.84 -23.30 -21.12
N ALA A 26 -12.55 -23.46 -20.83
CA ALA A 26 -12.06 -23.31 -19.48
C ALA A 26 -12.31 -21.84 -19.08
N ALA A 27 -13.38 -21.61 -18.31
CA ALA A 27 -13.59 -20.34 -17.64
C ALA A 27 -12.42 -20.16 -16.67
N VAL A 28 -11.48 -19.30 -17.03
CA VAL A 28 -10.44 -18.85 -16.11
C VAL A 28 -11.14 -17.98 -15.09
N LEU A 29 -11.47 -18.56 -13.93
CA LEU A 29 -11.89 -17.80 -12.78
C LEU A 29 -10.68 -16.97 -12.33
N ALA A 30 -10.61 -15.72 -12.77
CA ALA A 30 -9.67 -14.77 -12.21
C ALA A 30 -9.95 -14.67 -10.70
N PRO A 31 -8.94 -14.80 -9.83
CA PRO A 31 -9.16 -14.61 -8.40
C PRO A 31 -9.69 -13.19 -8.22
N MET A 32 -10.90 -13.06 -7.69
CA MET A 32 -11.42 -11.76 -7.25
C MET A 32 -10.54 -11.36 -6.08
N ALA A 33 -9.71 -10.31 -6.27
CA ALA A 33 -9.01 -9.69 -5.16
C ALA A 33 -10.08 -9.23 -4.16
N ALA A 34 -10.10 -9.83 -2.97
CA ALA A 34 -10.98 -9.39 -1.90
C ALA A 34 -10.64 -7.93 -1.60
N ALA A 35 -11.62 -7.04 -1.71
CA ALA A 35 -11.44 -5.64 -1.33
C ALA A 35 -11.04 -5.62 0.15
N GLN A 36 -9.90 -5.00 0.48
CA GLN A 36 -9.48 -4.86 1.87
C GLN A 36 -10.46 -3.95 2.59
N PRO A 37 -10.80 -4.26 3.86
CA PRO A 37 -11.73 -3.44 4.61
C PRO A 37 -11.19 -2.00 4.70
N SER A 38 -12.00 -1.04 4.30
CA SER A 38 -11.71 0.37 4.45
C SER A 38 -12.15 0.83 5.82
N TYR A 39 -11.25 1.49 6.55
CA TYR A 39 -11.57 2.09 7.84
C TYR A 39 -12.16 3.49 7.65
N PRO A 40 -13.21 3.87 8.41
CA PRO A 40 -13.74 5.23 8.34
C PRO A 40 -12.70 6.24 8.81
N THR A 41 -12.69 7.42 8.20
CA THR A 41 -11.70 8.47 8.45
C THR A 41 -12.34 9.84 8.56
N ASP A 42 -11.64 10.76 9.23
CA ASP A 42 -11.96 12.18 9.28
C ASP A 42 -10.68 13.03 9.24
N ASP A 43 -10.77 14.31 9.60
CA ASP A 43 -9.65 15.25 9.63
C ASP A 43 -8.55 14.91 10.65
N ARG A 44 -8.78 13.97 11.53
CA ARG A 44 -7.82 13.51 12.53
C ARG A 44 -7.28 12.11 12.25
N GLY A 45 -7.63 11.50 11.12
CA GLY A 45 -7.19 10.17 10.69
C GLY A 45 -8.25 9.08 10.83
N PHE A 46 -7.85 7.87 11.18
CA PHE A 46 -8.74 6.72 11.30
C PHE A 46 -9.63 6.80 12.53
N ILE A 47 -10.96 6.84 12.33
CA ILE A 47 -11.95 6.87 13.40
C ILE A 47 -11.90 5.55 14.19
N GLY A 48 -11.81 5.65 15.51
CA GLY A 48 -11.75 4.48 16.39
C GLY A 48 -10.36 3.89 16.60
N SER A 49 -9.33 4.42 15.94
CA SER A 49 -7.94 4.00 16.15
C SER A 49 -7.27 4.81 17.26
N GLN A 50 -6.36 4.18 18.01
CA GLN A 50 -5.49 4.85 18.98
C GLN A 50 -4.45 5.76 18.30
N ILE A 51 -4.23 5.57 17.00
CA ILE A 51 -3.25 6.35 16.20
C ILE A 51 -3.84 7.68 15.72
N ARG A 52 -5.12 7.88 15.88
CA ARG A 52 -5.79 9.12 15.54
C ARG A 52 -5.16 10.32 16.26
N CYS A 53 -5.01 11.45 15.56
CA CYS A 53 -4.48 12.67 16.15
C CYS A 53 -5.37 13.20 17.29
N ASP A 54 -4.75 13.67 18.36
CA ASP A 54 -5.47 14.25 19.49
C ASP A 54 -5.95 15.67 19.14
N ALA A 55 -7.19 16.01 19.52
CA ALA A 55 -7.66 17.38 19.34
C ALA A 55 -6.79 18.36 20.16
N PRO A 56 -6.42 19.53 19.62
CA PRO A 56 -6.90 20.17 18.39
C PRO A 56 -6.06 19.87 17.14
N GLN A 57 -5.17 18.88 17.16
CA GLN A 57 -4.34 18.50 16.00
C GLN A 57 -5.20 17.94 14.85
N SER A 58 -4.70 18.09 13.63
CA SER A 58 -5.24 17.46 12.42
C SER A 58 -4.24 16.46 11.85
N ALA A 59 -4.71 15.46 11.11
CA ALA A 59 -3.86 14.55 10.38
C ALA A 59 -3.59 15.12 8.97
N VAL A 60 -2.34 15.44 8.67
CA VAL A 60 -1.93 15.86 7.32
C VAL A 60 -1.70 14.67 6.40
N ALA A 61 -1.34 13.52 6.97
CA ALA A 61 -1.23 12.24 6.29
C ALA A 61 -1.53 11.13 7.29
N PHE A 62 -2.17 10.08 6.82
CA PHE A 62 -2.38 8.88 7.62
C PHE A 62 -2.48 7.67 6.71
N GLY A 63 -2.03 6.54 7.17
CA GLY A 63 -2.00 5.34 6.35
C GLY A 63 -2.05 4.06 7.17
N ARG A 64 -2.50 3.01 6.52
CA ARG A 64 -2.50 1.66 7.03
C ARG A 64 -1.80 0.74 6.04
N THR A 65 -0.96 -0.13 6.56
CA THR A 65 -0.36 -1.26 5.87
C THR A 65 -1.03 -2.56 6.33
N ASP A 66 -0.54 -3.70 5.90
CA ASP A 66 -0.99 -5.00 6.44
C ASP A 66 -0.48 -5.25 7.87
N GLN A 67 0.49 -4.47 8.36
CA GLN A 67 1.14 -4.69 9.65
C GLN A 67 1.10 -3.50 10.60
N SER A 68 0.93 -2.30 10.08
CA SER A 68 1.06 -1.06 10.84
C SER A 68 -0.03 -0.06 10.50
N ILE A 69 -0.26 0.87 11.41
CA ILE A 69 -1.13 2.02 11.23
C ILE A 69 -0.37 3.26 11.68
N VAL A 70 -0.44 4.35 10.89
CA VAL A 70 0.32 5.57 11.13
C VAL A 70 -0.52 6.82 10.85
N ALA A 71 -0.19 7.90 11.54
CA ALA A 71 -0.69 9.24 11.28
C ALA A 71 0.43 10.27 11.48
N ILE A 72 0.44 11.28 10.63
CA ILE A 72 1.23 12.49 10.81
C ILE A 72 0.29 13.59 11.25
N CYS A 73 0.42 13.98 12.49
CA CYS A 73 -0.39 15.00 13.12
C CYS A 73 0.31 16.36 13.05
N VAL A 74 -0.46 17.42 12.85
CA VAL A 74 0.05 18.79 12.89
C VAL A 74 -0.73 19.58 13.92
N ASP A 75 -0.02 20.36 14.74
CA ASP A 75 -0.62 21.29 15.69
C ASP A 75 -0.87 22.66 15.07
N GLN A 76 -1.50 23.55 15.81
CA GLN A 76 -1.80 24.93 15.36
C GLN A 76 -0.55 25.79 15.12
N ALA A 77 0.59 25.41 15.70
CA ALA A 77 1.87 26.09 15.50
C ALA A 77 2.65 25.52 14.29
N GLY A 78 2.14 24.47 13.63
CA GLY A 78 2.76 23.85 12.46
C GLY A 78 3.83 22.81 12.80
N HIS A 79 3.87 22.30 14.04
CA HIS A 79 4.76 21.21 14.42
C HIS A 79 4.15 19.88 14.03
N TYR A 80 4.97 19.00 13.43
CA TYR A 80 4.54 17.67 13.00
C TYR A 80 4.93 16.60 14.01
N GLN A 81 4.07 15.62 14.14
CA GLN A 81 4.24 14.47 15.02
C GLN A 81 3.86 13.20 14.29
N TYR A 82 4.75 12.23 14.29
CA TYR A 82 4.46 10.86 13.86
C TYR A 82 3.77 10.12 15.02
N ARG A 83 2.67 9.46 14.72
CA ARG A 83 2.03 8.47 15.60
C ARG A 83 1.93 7.16 14.83
N GLY A 84 2.32 6.07 15.46
CA GLY A 84 2.27 4.77 14.81
C GLY A 84 2.17 3.64 15.80
N ALA A 85 1.56 2.54 15.36
CA ALA A 85 1.49 1.29 16.09
C ALA A 85 1.44 0.10 15.13
N ARG A 86 1.68 -1.08 15.67
CA ARG A 86 1.41 -2.33 14.97
C ARG A 86 -0.08 -2.63 15.05
N LEU A 87 -0.66 -3.16 13.97
CA LEU A 87 -2.05 -3.62 13.99
C LEU A 87 -2.30 -4.74 15.01
N ALA A 88 -1.27 -5.52 15.32
CA ALA A 88 -1.34 -6.56 16.35
C ALA A 88 -1.45 -5.99 17.78
N ASP A 89 -1.04 -4.74 18.01
CA ASP A 89 -1.10 -4.05 19.30
C ASP A 89 -1.20 -2.53 19.08
N GLU A 90 -2.38 -2.05 18.77
CA GLU A 90 -2.64 -0.62 18.56
C GLU A 90 -2.55 0.21 19.85
N ASN A 91 -2.49 -0.41 21.02
CA ASN A 91 -2.30 0.31 22.28
C ASN A 91 -0.82 0.71 22.51
N ALA A 92 0.12 0.02 21.86
CA ALA A 92 1.54 0.36 21.91
C ALA A 92 1.85 1.50 20.95
N VAL A 93 1.31 2.69 21.23
CA VAL A 93 1.49 3.89 20.39
C VAL A 93 2.88 4.47 20.54
N LEU A 94 3.58 4.58 19.43
CA LEU A 94 4.81 5.36 19.32
C LEU A 94 4.46 6.77 18.86
N THR A 95 4.94 7.77 19.60
CA THR A 95 4.79 9.19 19.27
C THR A 95 6.16 9.83 19.18
N VAL A 96 6.47 10.47 18.05
CA VAL A 96 7.79 11.06 17.76
C VAL A 96 7.62 12.35 16.97
N VAL A 97 8.50 13.32 17.18
CA VAL A 97 8.56 14.51 16.31
C VAL A 97 8.83 14.08 14.87
N ALA A 98 8.08 14.65 13.94
CA ALA A 98 8.23 14.38 12.51
C ALA A 98 8.60 15.66 11.75
N GLU A 99 9.21 15.47 10.60
CA GLU A 99 9.61 16.55 9.69
C GLU A 99 9.18 16.20 8.26
N PRO A 100 8.63 17.16 7.50
CA PRO A 100 8.45 16.99 6.07
C PRO A 100 9.82 17.06 5.38
N THR A 101 10.11 16.11 4.48
CA THR A 101 11.37 16.09 3.73
C THR A 101 11.20 16.59 2.31
N VAL A 102 10.25 15.99 1.58
CA VAL A 102 9.80 16.43 0.26
C VAL A 102 8.27 16.43 0.27
N PRO A 103 7.60 17.07 -0.71
CA PRO A 103 6.14 17.07 -0.75
C PRO A 103 5.56 15.65 -0.67
N GLY A 104 4.72 15.41 0.33
CA GLY A 104 4.07 14.11 0.56
C GLY A 104 4.92 13.06 1.29
N GLU A 105 6.10 13.42 1.78
CA GLU A 105 6.95 12.54 2.59
C GLU A 105 7.25 13.14 3.95
N PHE A 106 7.12 12.32 4.98
CA PHE A 106 7.44 12.70 6.36
C PHE A 106 8.44 11.72 6.97
N PHE A 107 9.39 12.28 7.71
CA PHE A 107 10.45 11.56 8.38
C PHE A 107 10.33 11.74 9.90
N ALA A 108 10.55 10.66 10.64
CA ALA A 108 10.66 10.67 12.09
C ALA A 108 11.77 9.73 12.53
N GLN A 109 12.40 10.05 13.66
CA GLN A 109 13.49 9.22 14.20
C GLN A 109 13.40 9.14 15.71
N LYS A 110 13.59 7.93 16.24
CA LYS A 110 13.71 7.67 17.68
C LYS A 110 14.61 6.46 17.94
N ASP A 111 15.56 6.62 18.86
CA ASP A 111 16.44 5.53 19.35
C ASP A 111 17.13 4.74 18.22
N GLY A 112 17.60 5.45 17.18
CA GLY A 112 18.26 4.83 16.01
C GLY A 112 17.31 4.20 14.99
N VAL A 113 16.02 4.21 15.23
CA VAL A 113 15.00 3.76 14.27
C VAL A 113 14.45 4.96 13.52
N THR A 114 14.39 4.87 12.20
CA THR A 114 13.78 5.88 11.35
C THR A 114 12.46 5.38 10.74
N TYR A 115 11.54 6.30 10.56
CA TYR A 115 10.22 6.07 9.99
C TYR A 115 10.01 7.06 8.86
N THR A 116 9.82 6.57 7.65
CA THR A 116 9.48 7.41 6.48
C THR A 116 8.08 7.05 6.00
N VAL A 117 7.20 8.03 5.97
CA VAL A 117 5.79 7.88 5.58
C VAL A 117 5.56 8.56 4.25
N THR A 118 5.07 7.80 3.28
CA THR A 118 4.59 8.30 1.98
C THR A 118 3.21 7.71 1.67
N ALA A 119 2.57 8.20 0.62
CA ALA A 119 1.30 7.63 0.15
C ALA A 119 1.41 6.16 -0.30
N LYS A 120 2.61 5.69 -0.61
CA LYS A 120 2.85 4.35 -1.14
C LYS A 120 3.40 3.37 -0.12
N ASN A 121 4.25 3.86 0.79
CA ASN A 121 4.98 3.00 1.70
C ASN A 121 5.19 3.65 3.07
N LEU A 122 5.22 2.79 4.09
CA LEU A 122 5.86 3.05 5.37
C LEU A 122 7.21 2.32 5.35
N VAL A 123 8.31 3.07 5.47
CA VAL A 123 9.67 2.49 5.57
C VAL A 123 10.15 2.64 6.99
N ILE A 124 10.49 1.52 7.61
CA ILE A 124 11.07 1.44 8.96
C ILE A 124 12.50 0.92 8.83
N LYS A 125 13.45 1.69 9.29
CA LYS A 125 14.88 1.35 9.17
C LYS A 125 15.56 1.41 10.52
N THR A 126 16.30 0.35 10.84
CA THR A 126 17.25 0.27 11.95
C THR A 126 18.68 0.15 11.41
N PRO A 127 19.71 0.20 12.25
CA PRO A 127 21.10 -0.08 11.80
C PRO A 127 21.26 -1.47 11.16
N GLU A 128 20.46 -2.47 11.57
CA GLU A 128 20.61 -3.86 11.16
C GLU A 128 19.70 -4.25 9.98
N TRP A 129 18.53 -3.61 9.84
CA TRP A 129 17.54 -3.99 8.82
C TRP A 129 16.68 -2.82 8.34
N THR A 130 16.10 -2.99 7.17
CA THR A 130 15.09 -2.09 6.62
C THR A 130 13.86 -2.91 6.25
N ARG A 131 12.68 -2.41 6.61
CA ARG A 131 11.40 -2.96 6.22
C ARG A 131 10.59 -1.90 5.49
N THR A 132 10.07 -2.28 4.33
CA THR A 132 9.14 -1.47 3.54
C THR A 132 7.77 -2.15 3.59
N GLU A 133 6.79 -1.44 4.08
CA GLU A 133 5.41 -1.90 4.18
C GLU A 133 4.56 -1.11 3.18
N PRO A 134 4.01 -1.77 2.14
CA PRO A 134 3.11 -1.10 1.20
C PRO A 134 1.85 -0.59 1.92
N VAL A 135 1.48 0.67 1.64
CA VAL A 135 0.28 1.28 2.18
C VAL A 135 -0.94 0.76 1.41
N VAL A 136 -1.91 0.24 2.13
CA VAL A 136 -3.15 -0.34 1.58
C VAL A 136 -4.35 0.62 1.69
N GLN A 137 -4.29 1.57 2.60
CA GLN A 137 -5.23 2.68 2.71
C GLN A 137 -4.47 3.94 3.11
N PHE A 138 -4.69 5.04 2.39
CA PHE A 138 -4.02 6.31 2.64
C PHE A 138 -5.01 7.46 2.56
N GLY A 139 -4.83 8.44 3.43
CA GLY A 139 -5.49 9.73 3.38
C GLY A 139 -4.46 10.84 3.60
N ALA A 140 -4.64 11.92 2.90
CA ALA A 140 -3.88 13.16 3.10
C ALA A 140 -4.84 14.33 3.02
N GLN A 141 -4.61 15.31 3.90
CA GLN A 141 -5.26 16.60 3.77
C GLN A 141 -4.31 17.56 3.08
N PRO A 142 -4.80 18.41 2.18
CA PRO A 142 -3.97 19.47 1.64
C PRO A 142 -3.47 20.29 2.82
N LEU A 143 -2.14 20.49 2.91
CA LEU A 143 -1.58 21.48 3.79
C LEU A 143 -2.25 22.79 3.43
N LEU A 144 -3.04 23.33 4.33
CA LEU A 144 -3.58 24.69 4.15
C LEU A 144 -2.37 25.57 3.90
N ALA A 145 -2.26 26.11 2.69
CA ALA A 145 -1.26 27.13 2.41
C ALA A 145 -1.43 28.19 3.49
N VAL A 146 -0.42 28.37 4.31
CA VAL A 146 -0.39 29.50 5.25
C VAL A 146 -0.50 30.73 4.36
N GLU A 147 -1.67 31.34 4.37
CA GLU A 147 -1.92 32.56 3.66
C GLU A 147 -0.99 33.59 4.28
N VAL A 148 0.13 33.87 3.60
CA VAL A 148 1.05 34.90 4.00
C VAL A 148 0.26 36.21 3.93
N PRO A 149 0.03 36.94 5.05
CA PRO A 149 -0.68 38.17 5.00
C PRO A 149 0.05 39.10 4.02
N THR A 150 -0.64 39.50 2.97
CA THR A 150 -0.11 40.50 2.04
C THR A 150 0.09 41.78 2.85
N PRO A 151 1.31 42.35 2.91
CA PRO A 151 1.52 43.61 3.63
C PRO A 151 0.64 44.69 3.01
N PRO A 152 0.02 45.56 3.81
CA PRO A 152 -0.80 46.64 3.29
C PRO A 152 0.03 47.54 2.39
N ALA A 153 -0.57 47.89 1.25
CA ALA A 153 0.03 48.79 0.27
C ALA A 153 0.24 50.21 0.86
#